data_d87843ec97ff7d21a504c7ad86d23f4e
#
_entry.id   d87843ec97ff7d21a504c7ad86d23f4e
#
_cell.length_a   1.000
_cell.length_b   1.000
_cell.length_c   1.000
_cell.angle_alpha   90.00
_cell.angle_beta   90.00
_cell.angle_gamma   90.00
#
_symmetry.space_group_name_H-M   'P 1'
#
loop_
_entity.id
_entity.type
_entity.pdbx_description
1 polymer ?
#
loop_
_entity_poly.entity_id
_entity_poly.type
_entity_poly.pdbx_seq_one_letter_code
_entity_poly.pdbx_strand_id
1 'polypeptide(L)'
;YITKKYQDTAWIFDTAYKFFRQEAVKIIPKPQEAESPIWMYRDKKWAVPNAGCRRMRLEIPKDELILFDRRTWNKILNMEYVGTDEEIAAFEQEYKRQGIRDPLDIMKSSFYPLLAPKIKKSWQHLFTGPLPEETYWQGAVWYLKKDWVVEEE
;
A
#
# COMPACT_ATOMS: atom_id res chain seq x y z
N TYR A 1 -17.78 2.67 -1.94
CA TYR A 1 -17.46 4.03 -1.54
C TYR A 1 -16.43 4.68 -2.47
N ILE A 2 -15.26 4.07 -2.67
CA ILE A 2 -14.19 4.58 -3.55
C ILE A 2 -14.69 4.76 -4.99
N THR A 3 -15.31 3.75 -5.57
CA THR A 3 -15.85 3.79 -6.93
C THR A 3 -16.87 4.90 -7.14
N LYS A 4 -17.71 5.18 -6.13
CA LYS A 4 -18.73 6.23 -6.20
C LYS A 4 -18.15 7.63 -6.02
N LYS A 5 -17.13 7.78 -5.14
CA LYS A 5 -16.54 9.07 -4.80
C LYS A 5 -15.46 9.52 -5.77
N TYR A 6 -14.73 8.56 -6.37
CA TYR A 6 -13.53 8.80 -7.19
C TYR A 6 -13.60 8.09 -8.53
N GLN A 7 -14.68 8.32 -9.28
CA GLN A 7 -14.96 7.60 -10.55
C GLN A 7 -13.76 7.54 -11.50
N ASP A 8 -13.08 8.68 -11.69
CA ASP A 8 -11.99 8.79 -12.67
C ASP A 8 -10.66 8.22 -12.16
N THR A 9 -10.52 8.03 -10.85
CA THR A 9 -9.28 7.56 -10.18
C THR A 9 -9.46 6.27 -9.38
N ALA A 10 -10.66 5.69 -9.38
CA ALA A 10 -10.96 4.45 -8.65
C ALA A 10 -10.03 3.29 -9.06
N TRP A 11 -9.65 3.22 -10.34
CA TRP A 11 -8.75 2.21 -10.86
C TRP A 11 -7.37 2.21 -10.17
N ILE A 12 -6.89 3.37 -9.70
CA ILE A 12 -5.62 3.51 -8.98
C ILE A 12 -5.71 2.74 -7.66
N PHE A 13 -6.76 3.01 -6.89
CA PHE A 13 -7.00 2.32 -5.62
C PHE A 13 -7.23 0.83 -5.83
N ASP A 14 -8.05 0.47 -6.82
CA ASP A 14 -8.34 -0.93 -7.14
C ASP A 14 -7.06 -1.70 -7.50
N THR A 15 -6.18 -1.10 -8.29
CA THR A 15 -4.92 -1.71 -8.69
C THR A 15 -3.98 -1.89 -7.48
N ALA A 16 -3.79 -0.86 -6.67
CA ALA A 16 -2.93 -0.91 -5.49
C ALA A 16 -3.46 -1.89 -4.43
N TYR A 17 -4.76 -1.84 -4.13
CA TYR A 17 -5.37 -2.74 -3.14
C TYR A 17 -5.43 -4.19 -3.61
N LYS A 18 -5.62 -4.43 -4.90
CA LYS A 18 -5.53 -5.77 -5.48
C LYS A 18 -4.13 -6.35 -5.29
N PHE A 19 -3.10 -5.58 -5.63
CA PHE A 19 -1.72 -5.99 -5.38
C PHE A 19 -1.50 -6.31 -3.90
N PHE A 20 -1.89 -5.40 -2.99
CA PHE A 20 -1.70 -5.60 -1.56
C PHE A 20 -2.36 -6.90 -1.08
N ARG A 21 -3.62 -7.13 -1.42
CA ARG A 21 -4.34 -8.34 -1.02
C ARG A 21 -3.68 -9.61 -1.55
N GLN A 22 -3.24 -9.61 -2.80
CA GLN A 22 -2.59 -10.76 -3.43
C GLN A 22 -1.28 -11.14 -2.73
N GLU A 23 -0.50 -10.17 -2.30
CA GLU A 23 0.76 -10.40 -1.62
C GLU A 23 0.58 -10.65 -0.12
N ALA A 24 -0.29 -9.91 0.53
CA ALA A 24 -0.57 -10.03 1.96
C ALA A 24 -1.09 -11.41 2.37
N VAL A 25 -1.91 -12.07 1.52
CA VAL A 25 -2.41 -13.44 1.80
C VAL A 25 -1.29 -14.48 1.83
N LYS A 26 -0.16 -14.21 1.20
CA LYS A 26 1.02 -15.09 1.23
C LYS A 26 1.77 -15.00 2.55
N ILE A 27 1.65 -13.86 3.25
CA ILE A 27 2.28 -13.59 4.54
C ILE A 27 1.41 -14.12 5.66
N ILE A 28 0.14 -13.71 5.68
CA ILE A 28 -0.87 -14.16 6.64
C ILE A 28 -2.12 -14.58 5.87
N PRO A 29 -2.55 -15.84 5.98
CA PRO A 29 -3.73 -16.34 5.28
C PRO A 29 -4.97 -15.49 5.60
N LYS A 30 -5.69 -15.10 4.56
CA LYS A 30 -6.91 -14.32 4.67
C LYS A 30 -8.09 -15.21 5.07
N PRO A 31 -8.82 -14.89 6.16
CA PRO A 31 -10.10 -15.55 6.47
C PRO A 31 -11.11 -15.37 5.32
N GLN A 32 -12.00 -16.32 5.18
CA GLN A 32 -12.99 -16.31 4.08
C GLN A 32 -13.89 -15.07 4.12
N GLU A 33 -14.25 -14.62 5.32
CA GLU A 33 -15.13 -13.47 5.55
C GLU A 33 -14.44 -12.11 5.36
N ALA A 34 -13.10 -12.08 5.33
CA ALA A 34 -12.36 -10.82 5.16
C ALA A 34 -12.31 -10.42 3.69
N GLU A 35 -12.84 -9.25 3.36
CA GLU A 35 -12.78 -8.70 2.00
C GLU A 35 -11.55 -7.80 1.80
N SER A 36 -11.21 -7.00 2.82
CA SER A 36 -10.13 -6.04 2.79
C SER A 36 -9.37 -6.04 4.11
N PRO A 37 -8.07 -5.72 4.10
CA PRO A 37 -7.32 -5.55 5.32
C PRO A 37 -7.78 -4.30 6.09
N ILE A 38 -7.60 -4.35 7.40
CA ILE A 38 -7.81 -3.22 8.30
C ILE A 38 -6.45 -2.56 8.52
N TRP A 39 -6.37 -1.27 8.23
CA TRP A 39 -5.14 -0.49 8.24
C TRP A 39 -4.91 0.14 9.60
N MET A 40 -3.65 0.21 10.03
CA MET A 40 -3.24 0.83 11.28
C MET A 40 -1.87 1.48 11.17
N TYR A 41 -1.54 2.34 12.12
CA TYR A 41 -0.28 3.07 12.16
C TYR A 41 0.44 2.81 13.48
N ARG A 42 1.76 2.71 13.42
CA ARG A 42 2.59 2.62 14.63
C ARG A 42 2.61 3.95 15.39
N ASP A 43 2.76 5.05 14.67
CA ASP A 43 2.83 6.38 15.24
C ASP A 43 1.45 7.06 15.21
N LYS A 44 0.98 7.49 16.39
CA LYS A 44 -0.30 8.17 16.61
C LYS A 44 -0.51 9.39 15.71
N LYS A 45 0.57 10.09 15.32
CA LYS A 45 0.49 11.27 14.44
C LYS A 45 -0.13 10.99 13.06
N TRP A 46 -0.02 9.74 12.58
CA TRP A 46 -0.58 9.33 11.30
C TRP A 46 -2.01 8.81 11.40
N ALA A 47 -2.46 8.42 12.60
CA ALA A 47 -3.81 7.94 12.87
C ALA A 47 -4.76 9.11 13.16
N VAL A 48 -4.98 9.97 12.17
CA VAL A 48 -5.87 11.14 12.32
C VAL A 48 -7.32 10.67 12.14
N PRO A 49 -8.17 10.77 13.17
CA PRO A 49 -9.56 10.36 13.04
C PRO A 49 -10.35 11.35 12.18
N ASN A 50 -11.22 10.83 11.33
CA ASN A 50 -12.24 11.65 10.67
C ASN A 50 -13.32 12.08 11.69
N ALA A 51 -14.09 13.11 11.34
CA ALA A 51 -15.20 13.55 12.18
C ALA A 51 -16.14 12.38 12.51
N GLY A 52 -16.41 12.18 13.79
CA GLY A 52 -17.26 11.08 14.28
C GLY A 52 -16.55 9.72 14.41
N CYS A 53 -15.26 9.63 14.10
CA CYS A 53 -14.47 8.43 14.31
C CYS A 53 -13.66 8.53 15.61
N ARG A 54 -13.44 7.40 16.26
CA ARG A 54 -12.58 7.26 17.43
C ARG A 54 -11.28 6.56 17.06
N ARG A 55 -10.23 6.85 17.80
CA ARG A 55 -8.98 6.09 17.72
C ARG A 55 -9.03 4.94 18.71
N MET A 56 -8.43 3.82 18.31
CA MET A 56 -8.18 2.69 19.19
C MET A 56 -6.67 2.41 19.22
N ARG A 57 -6.15 2.15 20.40
CA ARG A 57 -4.82 1.59 20.58
C ARG A 57 -4.93 0.08 20.70
N LEU A 58 -4.11 -0.61 19.90
CA LEU A 58 -4.12 -2.06 19.80
C LEU A 58 -2.74 -2.62 20.16
N GLU A 59 -2.74 -3.76 20.84
CA GLU A 59 -1.56 -4.60 21.01
C GLU A 59 -1.77 -5.89 20.22
N ILE A 60 -0.99 -6.04 19.15
CA ILE A 60 -1.17 -7.13 18.18
C ILE A 60 0.09 -7.98 18.15
N PRO A 61 -0.02 -9.32 18.26
CA PRO A 61 1.12 -10.22 18.07
C PRO A 61 1.73 -10.04 16.68
N LYS A 62 3.08 -10.08 16.62
CA LYS A 62 3.82 -9.85 15.35
C LYS A 62 3.47 -10.85 14.25
N ASP A 63 3.11 -12.07 14.60
CA ASP A 63 2.72 -13.14 13.68
C ASP A 63 1.30 -13.00 13.13
N GLU A 64 0.50 -12.07 13.68
CA GLU A 64 -0.84 -11.74 13.21
C GLU A 64 -0.90 -10.37 12.50
N LEU A 65 0.22 -9.68 12.36
CA LEU A 65 0.34 -8.33 11.83
C LEU A 65 1.24 -8.30 10.60
N ILE A 66 0.73 -7.73 9.51
CA ILE A 66 1.52 -7.44 8.31
C ILE A 66 2.08 -6.04 8.47
N LEU A 67 3.41 -5.92 8.56
CA LEU A 67 4.11 -4.64 8.72
C LEU A 67 4.81 -4.24 7.43
N PHE A 68 4.77 -2.95 7.12
CA PHE A 68 5.43 -2.38 5.94
C PHE A 68 5.72 -0.89 6.11
N ASP A 69 6.56 -0.35 5.23
CA ASP A 69 6.87 1.08 5.18
C ASP A 69 5.72 1.85 4.54
N ARG A 70 5.12 2.77 5.32
CA ARG A 70 4.05 3.67 4.86
C ARG A 70 4.46 4.49 3.64
N ARG A 71 5.72 4.91 3.55
CA ARG A 71 6.22 5.71 2.43
C ARG A 71 6.24 4.91 1.13
N THR A 72 6.66 3.65 1.21
CA THR A 72 6.62 2.72 0.07
C THR A 72 5.17 2.46 -0.37
N TRP A 73 4.27 2.25 0.60
CA TRP A 73 2.85 2.10 0.30
C TRP A 73 2.25 3.33 -0.38
N ASN A 74 2.63 4.55 0.04
CA ASN A 74 2.20 5.77 -0.62
C ASN A 74 2.68 5.87 -2.07
N LYS A 75 3.90 5.42 -2.38
CA LYS A 75 4.39 5.33 -3.76
C LYS A 75 3.52 4.39 -4.60
N ILE A 76 3.15 3.24 -4.06
CA ILE A 76 2.27 2.27 -4.74
C ILE A 76 0.89 2.86 -4.98
N LEU A 77 0.31 3.57 -4.01
CA LEU A 77 -0.97 4.29 -4.17
C LEU A 77 -0.90 5.39 -5.25
N ASN A 78 0.28 5.89 -5.59
CA ASN A 78 0.51 6.83 -6.67
C ASN A 78 0.97 6.16 -7.97
N MET A 79 0.92 4.84 -8.06
CA MET A 79 1.36 4.07 -9.24
C MET A 79 2.84 4.28 -9.59
N GLU A 80 3.66 4.62 -8.62
CA GLU A 80 5.08 4.89 -8.81
C GLU A 80 5.92 3.61 -8.80
N TYR A 81 7.08 3.68 -9.47
CA TYR A 81 8.13 2.68 -9.36
C TYR A 81 8.75 2.72 -7.95
N VAL A 82 8.98 1.54 -7.37
CA VAL A 82 9.59 1.38 -6.04
C VAL A 82 10.99 0.80 -6.20
N GLY A 83 12.00 1.51 -5.67
CA GLY A 83 13.40 1.07 -5.73
C GLY A 83 14.32 2.07 -5.08
N THR A 84 15.62 1.89 -5.28
CA THR A 84 16.64 2.88 -4.90
C THR A 84 16.53 4.12 -5.77
N ASP A 85 17.18 5.21 -5.37
CA ASP A 85 17.19 6.45 -6.16
C ASP A 85 17.79 6.22 -7.56
N GLU A 86 18.80 5.36 -7.66
CA GLU A 86 19.44 4.98 -8.92
C GLU A 86 18.49 4.17 -9.81
N GLU A 87 17.77 3.22 -9.25
CA GLU A 87 16.78 2.41 -9.98
C GLU A 87 15.60 3.27 -10.47
N ILE A 88 15.12 4.18 -9.63
CA ILE A 88 14.07 5.14 -9.99
C ILE A 88 14.54 6.04 -11.12
N ALA A 89 15.76 6.60 -11.03
CA ALA A 89 16.33 7.46 -12.06
C ALA A 89 16.51 6.70 -13.39
N ALA A 90 16.98 5.46 -13.36
CA ALA A 90 17.13 4.61 -14.55
C ALA A 90 15.78 4.33 -15.21
N PHE A 91 14.75 4.00 -14.43
CA PHE A 91 13.39 3.81 -14.92
C PHE A 91 12.80 5.09 -15.53
N GLU A 92 13.04 6.24 -14.90
CA GLU A 92 12.61 7.54 -15.42
C GLU A 92 13.26 7.85 -16.77
N GLN A 93 14.55 7.60 -16.94
CA GLN A 93 15.23 7.74 -18.23
C GLN A 93 14.62 6.82 -19.29
N GLU A 94 14.27 5.59 -18.94
CA GLU A 94 13.67 4.62 -19.85
C GLU A 94 12.32 5.10 -20.40
N TYR A 95 11.40 5.53 -19.54
CA TYR A 95 10.10 5.99 -20.02
C TYR A 95 10.18 7.35 -20.73
N LYS A 96 11.09 8.25 -20.32
CA LYS A 96 11.30 9.53 -21.02
C LYS A 96 11.83 9.34 -22.46
N ARG A 97 12.70 8.35 -22.67
CA ARG A 97 13.17 7.98 -24.03
C ARG A 97 12.03 7.55 -24.93
N GLN A 98 10.96 7.01 -24.38
CA GLN A 98 9.74 6.63 -25.14
C GLN A 98 8.76 7.78 -25.29
N GLY A 99 9.13 9.00 -24.89
CA GLY A 99 8.29 10.20 -25.02
C GLY A 99 7.19 10.33 -23.98
N ILE A 100 7.22 9.51 -22.92
CA ILE A 100 6.25 9.56 -21.84
C ILE A 100 6.58 10.74 -20.93
N ARG A 101 5.63 11.64 -20.75
CA ARG A 101 5.77 12.83 -19.88
C ARG A 101 5.21 12.59 -18.48
N ASP A 102 4.07 11.94 -18.41
CA ASP A 102 3.41 11.59 -17.15
C ASP A 102 3.54 10.08 -16.92
N PRO A 103 4.32 9.64 -15.89
CA PRO A 103 4.49 8.22 -15.60
C PRO A 103 3.18 7.50 -15.25
N LEU A 104 2.13 8.23 -14.83
CA LEU A 104 0.82 7.65 -14.58
C LEU A 104 0.20 7.04 -15.84
N ASP A 105 0.52 7.58 -17.01
CA ASP A 105 0.03 7.07 -18.30
C ASP A 105 0.50 5.64 -18.57
N ILE A 106 1.65 5.23 -18.00
CA ILE A 106 2.16 3.87 -18.13
C ILE A 106 1.17 2.86 -17.55
N MET A 107 0.60 3.17 -16.39
CA MET A 107 -0.34 2.27 -15.69
C MET A 107 -1.78 2.44 -16.16
N LYS A 108 -2.14 3.61 -16.69
CA LYS A 108 -3.48 3.96 -17.11
C LYS A 108 -3.88 3.31 -18.44
N SER A 109 -2.91 3.05 -19.31
CA SER A 109 -3.17 2.53 -20.65
C SER A 109 -2.49 1.17 -20.89
N SER A 110 -2.91 0.46 -21.92
CA SER A 110 -2.28 -0.77 -22.39
C SER A 110 -1.14 -0.55 -23.39
N PHE A 111 -0.79 0.70 -23.66
CA PHE A 111 0.24 1.03 -24.69
C PHE A 111 1.67 0.72 -24.27
N TYR A 112 1.92 0.48 -22.98
CA TYR A 112 3.26 0.28 -22.44
C TYR A 112 3.41 -1.10 -21.78
N PRO A 113 3.29 -2.20 -22.55
CA PRO A 113 3.23 -3.56 -22.01
C PRO A 113 4.56 -4.02 -21.36
N LEU A 114 5.66 -3.32 -21.64
CA LEU A 114 6.96 -3.62 -21.02
C LEU A 114 7.23 -2.79 -19.76
N LEU A 115 6.68 -1.58 -19.66
CA LEU A 115 6.94 -0.67 -18.54
C LEU A 115 5.99 -0.93 -17.36
N ALA A 116 4.70 -1.14 -17.61
CA ALA A 116 3.73 -1.38 -16.55
C ALA A 116 4.06 -2.60 -15.67
N PRO A 117 4.49 -3.76 -16.22
CA PRO A 117 4.93 -4.90 -15.41
C PRO A 117 6.17 -4.60 -14.56
N LYS A 118 7.09 -3.73 -15.03
CA LYS A 118 8.25 -3.31 -14.24
C LYS A 118 7.85 -2.54 -13.00
N ILE A 119 6.89 -1.62 -13.12
CA ILE A 119 6.33 -0.89 -11.97
C ILE A 119 5.72 -1.89 -10.98
N LYS A 120 4.82 -2.76 -11.42
CA LYS A 120 4.15 -3.75 -10.55
C LYS A 120 5.14 -4.69 -9.88
N LYS A 121 6.17 -5.15 -10.60
CA LYS A 121 7.23 -6.00 -10.05
C LYS A 121 8.01 -5.28 -8.95
N SER A 122 8.28 -3.99 -9.13
CA SER A 122 9.00 -3.18 -8.13
C SER A 122 8.24 -3.07 -6.80
N TRP A 123 6.92 -3.20 -6.80
CA TRP A 123 6.09 -3.13 -5.61
C TRP A 123 6.33 -4.28 -4.63
N GLN A 124 6.93 -5.37 -5.07
CA GLN A 124 7.35 -6.48 -4.20
C GLN A 124 8.27 -6.03 -3.05
N HIS A 125 9.00 -4.93 -3.23
CA HIS A 125 9.84 -4.35 -2.19
C HIS A 125 9.04 -3.92 -0.93
N LEU A 126 7.72 -3.72 -1.03
CA LEU A 126 6.88 -3.40 0.12
C LEU A 126 7.00 -4.43 1.25
N PHE A 127 7.10 -5.73 0.89
CA PHE A 127 7.11 -6.84 1.85
C PHE A 127 8.45 -7.55 1.98
N THR A 128 9.42 -7.26 1.13
CA THR A 128 10.72 -7.96 1.07
C THR A 128 11.89 -7.14 1.58
N GLY A 129 11.74 -5.83 1.71
CA GLY A 129 12.77 -4.93 2.23
C GLY A 129 12.83 -4.91 3.76
N PRO A 130 13.92 -4.36 4.33
CA PRO A 130 13.99 -4.09 5.76
C PRO A 130 12.94 -3.07 6.16
N LEU A 131 12.41 -3.22 7.37
CA LEU A 131 11.52 -2.20 7.94
C LEU A 131 12.31 -0.92 8.23
N PRO A 132 11.71 0.26 7.98
CA PRO A 132 12.32 1.56 8.32
C PRO A 132 12.26 1.82 9.82
N GLU A 133 12.53 3.07 10.22
CA GLU A 133 12.25 3.52 11.59
C GLU A 133 10.77 3.33 11.93
N GLU A 134 10.47 2.97 13.19
CA GLU A 134 9.12 2.64 13.66
C GLU A 134 8.06 3.72 13.38
N THR A 135 8.45 4.99 13.35
CA THR A 135 7.54 6.09 13.03
C THR A 135 6.89 5.97 11.64
N TYR A 136 7.53 5.24 10.72
CA TYR A 136 7.00 5.00 9.37
C TYR A 136 6.29 3.65 9.21
N TRP A 137 6.22 2.87 10.28
CA TRP A 137 5.51 1.59 10.20
C TRP A 137 4.02 1.81 10.01
N GLN A 138 3.49 1.14 9.02
CA GLN A 138 2.08 0.90 8.83
C GLN A 138 1.82 -0.58 8.93
N GLY A 139 0.69 -0.93 9.51
CA GLY A 139 0.28 -2.31 9.67
C GLY A 139 -1.04 -2.60 8.99
N ALA A 140 -1.26 -3.88 8.73
CA ALA A 140 -2.53 -4.39 8.25
C ALA A 140 -2.84 -5.72 8.92
N VAL A 141 -4.10 -5.92 9.25
CA VAL A 141 -4.65 -7.19 9.74
C VAL A 141 -5.91 -7.55 8.96
N TRP A 142 -6.24 -8.83 8.90
CA TRP A 142 -7.46 -9.29 8.24
C TRP A 142 -8.71 -9.14 9.10
N TYR A 143 -8.55 -9.10 10.42
CA TYR A 143 -9.62 -8.97 11.41
C TYR A 143 -9.09 -8.31 12.68
N LEU A 144 -9.98 -7.86 13.55
CA LEU A 144 -9.66 -7.35 14.87
C LEU A 144 -10.16 -8.32 15.93
N LYS A 145 -9.31 -8.62 16.92
CA LYS A 145 -9.70 -9.33 18.12
C LYS A 145 -9.97 -8.32 19.23
N LYS A 146 -11.04 -8.53 19.97
CA LYS A 146 -11.43 -7.67 21.09
C LYS A 146 -10.30 -7.56 22.12
N ASP A 147 -9.58 -8.65 22.37
CA ASP A 147 -8.50 -8.72 23.35
C ASP A 147 -7.25 -7.89 22.95
N TRP A 148 -7.18 -7.42 21.70
CA TRP A 148 -6.09 -6.54 21.24
C TRP A 148 -6.34 -5.08 21.60
N VAL A 149 -7.58 -4.71 21.93
CA VAL A 149 -7.94 -3.32 22.24
C VAL A 149 -7.52 -3.00 23.67
N VAL A 150 -6.57 -2.07 23.83
CA VAL A 150 -6.08 -1.63 25.13
C VAL A 150 -6.57 -0.24 25.53
N GLU A 151 -6.97 0.59 24.56
CA GLU A 151 -7.45 1.95 24.80
C GLU A 151 -8.33 2.42 23.64
N GLU A 152 -9.41 3.15 23.97
CA GLU A 152 -10.26 3.88 23.03
C GLU A 152 -10.26 5.37 23.38
N GLU A 153 -10.01 6.23 22.36
CA GLU A 153 -10.00 7.70 22.51
C GLU A 153 -11.09 8.35 21.62
#